data_b1641f43fbf2b392db73d5bbaafeace3
#
_entry.id   b1641f43fbf2b392db73d5bbaafeace3
#
_cell.length_a   1.000
_cell.length_b   1.000
_cell.length_c   1.000
_cell.angle_alpha   90.00
_cell.angle_beta   90.00
_cell.angle_gamma   90.00
#
_symmetry.space_group_name_H-M   'P 1'
#
loop_
_entity.id
_entity.type
_entity.pdbx_description
1 polymer ?
#
loop_
_entity_poly.entity_id
_entity_poly.type
_entity_poly.pdbx_seq_one_letter_code
_entity_poly.pdbx_strand_id
1 'polypeptide(L)'
;MSEKPEALPARPVSYAAIREQVYMVFPNDLNANDTVFGGLIMGLMDRYAAVVADRHAAGVCVTASVDAVHFIAPARRGDVLIFNASVNRAWHTSMEIGVKVDAQTQDGGNRRHILSAYMTFVAVDGDGKPRAVPPIEPETERERYRYEEAQLRREMRLAHSEALKQLRGARPPPPPE
;
A
#
# COMPACT_ATOMS: atom_id res chain seq x y z
N MET A 1 -34.68 -14.11 -12.85
CA MET A 1 -34.55 -13.05 -11.79
C MET A 1 -33.11 -13.16 -11.30
N SER A 2 -32.25 -12.26 -11.72
CA SER A 2 -30.85 -12.21 -11.24
C SER A 2 -30.90 -11.59 -9.84
N GLU A 3 -30.61 -12.39 -8.80
CA GLU A 3 -30.40 -11.84 -7.46
C GLU A 3 -29.28 -10.81 -7.54
N LYS A 4 -29.57 -9.58 -7.07
CA LYS A 4 -28.50 -8.60 -6.83
C LYS A 4 -27.52 -9.22 -5.84
N PRO A 5 -26.22 -9.21 -6.13
CA PRO A 5 -25.24 -9.70 -5.17
C PRO A 5 -25.45 -8.98 -3.84
N GLU A 6 -25.61 -9.74 -2.79
CA GLU A 6 -25.76 -9.23 -1.42
C GLU A 6 -24.55 -8.35 -1.09
N ALA A 7 -24.81 -7.15 -0.59
CA ALA A 7 -23.74 -6.21 -0.26
C ALA A 7 -22.91 -6.80 0.88
N LEU A 8 -21.58 -6.90 0.67
CA LEU A 8 -20.68 -7.37 1.71
C LEU A 8 -20.72 -6.42 2.92
N PRO A 9 -20.72 -6.96 4.16
CA PRO A 9 -20.74 -6.14 5.36
C PRO A 9 -19.47 -5.28 5.45
N ALA A 10 -19.63 -4.02 5.87
CA ALA A 10 -18.49 -3.13 6.10
C ALA A 10 -17.59 -3.68 7.23
N ARG A 11 -16.29 -3.37 7.16
CA ARG A 11 -15.29 -3.77 8.14
C ARG A 11 -14.58 -2.55 8.71
N PRO A 12 -14.37 -2.47 10.03
CA PRO A 12 -13.61 -1.38 10.62
C PRO A 12 -12.13 -1.46 10.18
N VAL A 13 -11.43 -0.31 10.20
CA VAL A 13 -10.01 -0.25 9.85
C VAL A 13 -9.16 -1.17 10.73
N SER A 14 -9.53 -1.28 12.01
CA SER A 14 -8.85 -2.13 13.00
C SER A 14 -8.88 -3.62 12.66
N TYR A 15 -9.86 -4.09 11.87
CA TYR A 15 -10.07 -5.50 11.54
C TYR A 15 -8.85 -6.17 10.88
N ALA A 16 -8.20 -5.48 9.94
CA ALA A 16 -7.09 -6.04 9.17
C ALA A 16 -5.74 -5.35 9.47
N ALA A 17 -5.75 -4.26 10.23
CA ALA A 17 -4.56 -3.44 10.44
C ALA A 17 -3.40 -4.23 11.09
N ILE A 18 -2.19 -3.95 10.61
CA ILE A 18 -0.93 -4.34 11.24
C ILE A 18 -0.40 -3.13 12.00
N ARG A 19 -0.04 -3.35 13.26
CA ARG A 19 0.49 -2.30 14.14
C ARG A 19 1.82 -2.76 14.73
N GLU A 20 2.82 -1.85 14.72
CA GLU A 20 4.13 -2.03 15.36
C GLU A 20 4.83 -3.35 14.95
N GLN A 21 4.68 -3.79 13.70
CA GLN A 21 5.42 -4.94 13.19
C GLN A 21 6.88 -4.57 13.05
N VAL A 22 7.76 -5.31 13.72
CA VAL A 22 9.17 -4.99 13.78
C VAL A 22 10.01 -5.87 12.86
N TYR A 23 11.09 -5.28 12.34
CA TYR A 23 12.15 -5.97 11.62
C TYR A 23 13.51 -5.43 12.06
N MET A 24 14.37 -6.30 12.61
CA MET A 24 15.72 -5.94 12.99
C MET A 24 16.63 -5.86 11.77
N VAL A 25 17.41 -4.79 11.65
CA VAL A 25 18.34 -4.59 10.53
C VAL A 25 19.64 -5.35 10.79
N PHE A 26 19.96 -6.29 9.91
CA PHE A 26 21.20 -7.06 9.93
C PHE A 26 22.25 -6.49 8.93
N PRO A 27 23.52 -6.88 9.06
CA PRO A 27 24.57 -6.42 8.13
C PRO A 27 24.28 -6.70 6.66
N ASN A 28 23.60 -7.80 6.34
CA ASN A 28 23.23 -8.17 4.95
C ASN A 28 22.12 -7.31 4.35
N ASP A 29 21.47 -6.48 5.15
CA ASP A 29 20.38 -5.60 4.73
C ASP A 29 20.90 -4.24 4.24
N LEU A 30 22.22 -4.02 4.32
CA LEU A 30 22.84 -2.74 4.02
C LEU A 30 23.28 -2.63 2.56
N ASN A 31 23.22 -1.42 2.07
CA ASN A 31 23.84 -1.03 0.80
C ASN A 31 25.29 -0.55 1.01
N ALA A 32 25.97 -0.16 -0.06
CA ALA A 32 27.35 0.33 -0.03
C ALA A 32 27.57 1.61 0.80
N ASN A 33 26.50 2.31 1.21
CA ASN A 33 26.58 3.52 2.03
C ASN A 33 26.25 3.25 3.51
N ASP A 34 26.31 1.98 3.95
CA ASP A 34 25.98 1.54 5.32
C ASP A 34 24.54 1.96 5.77
N THR A 35 23.63 2.11 4.81
CA THR A 35 22.21 2.31 5.07
C THR A 35 21.41 1.13 4.56
N VAL A 36 20.22 0.91 5.12
CA VAL A 36 19.34 -0.19 4.68
C VAL A 36 19.01 -0.04 3.20
N PHE A 37 19.13 -1.15 2.46
CA PHE A 37 18.76 -1.20 1.05
C PHE A 37 17.27 -0.89 0.89
N GLY A 38 16.95 0.16 0.11
CA GLY A 38 15.57 0.63 -0.07
C GLY A 38 14.63 -0.44 -0.64
N GLY A 39 15.17 -1.34 -1.49
CA GLY A 39 14.42 -2.47 -2.02
C GLY A 39 13.96 -3.48 -0.95
N LEU A 40 14.75 -3.67 0.11
CA LEU A 40 14.33 -4.48 1.26
C LEU A 40 13.12 -3.86 1.95
N ILE A 41 13.18 -2.55 2.23
CA ILE A 41 12.05 -1.84 2.88
C ILE A 41 10.80 -1.93 2.00
N MET A 42 10.92 -1.69 0.69
CA MET A 42 9.80 -1.81 -0.24
C MET A 42 9.24 -3.23 -0.29
N GLY A 43 10.09 -4.26 -0.30
CA GLY A 43 9.65 -5.66 -0.27
C GLY A 43 8.92 -6.04 1.02
N LEU A 44 9.37 -5.54 2.19
CA LEU A 44 8.68 -5.74 3.46
C LEU A 44 7.34 -4.99 3.49
N MET A 45 7.30 -3.77 2.98
CA MET A 45 6.05 -3.01 2.86
C MET A 45 5.01 -3.75 2.02
N ASP A 46 5.40 -4.28 0.85
CA ASP A 46 4.50 -5.04 -0.02
C ASP A 46 3.93 -6.26 0.69
N ARG A 47 4.78 -7.03 1.38
CA ARG A 47 4.34 -8.20 2.14
C ARG A 47 3.35 -7.87 3.25
N TYR A 48 3.63 -6.82 4.04
CA TYR A 48 2.72 -6.42 5.12
C TYR A 48 1.42 -5.81 4.59
N ALA A 49 1.50 -5.05 3.51
CA ALA A 49 0.33 -4.53 2.83
C ALA A 49 -0.54 -5.65 2.25
N ALA A 50 0.07 -6.69 1.64
CA ALA A 50 -0.63 -7.86 1.13
C ALA A 50 -1.39 -8.60 2.25
N VAL A 51 -0.76 -8.80 3.42
CA VAL A 51 -1.43 -9.41 4.58
C VAL A 51 -2.65 -8.60 5.02
N VAL A 52 -2.55 -7.26 5.04
CA VAL A 52 -3.69 -6.38 5.36
C VAL A 52 -4.78 -6.51 4.31
N ALA A 53 -4.41 -6.51 3.02
CA ALA A 53 -5.35 -6.65 1.92
C ALA A 53 -6.09 -7.99 1.95
N ASP A 54 -5.35 -9.09 2.10
CA ASP A 54 -5.91 -10.45 2.15
C ASP A 54 -6.87 -10.64 3.34
N ARG A 55 -6.49 -10.13 4.52
CA ARG A 55 -7.37 -10.15 5.70
C ARG A 55 -8.64 -9.35 5.47
N HIS A 56 -8.52 -8.13 4.91
CA HIS A 56 -9.69 -7.30 4.66
C HIS A 56 -10.60 -7.90 3.60
N ALA A 57 -10.07 -8.44 2.53
CA ALA A 57 -10.84 -9.06 1.46
C ALA A 57 -11.34 -10.49 1.80
N ALA A 58 -10.82 -11.12 2.86
CA ALA A 58 -10.99 -12.55 3.15
C ALA A 58 -10.61 -13.43 1.95
N GLY A 59 -9.42 -13.22 1.38
CA GLY A 59 -8.89 -14.00 0.27
C GLY A 59 -7.82 -13.25 -0.52
N VAL A 60 -7.34 -13.85 -1.59
CA VAL A 60 -6.15 -13.40 -2.34
C VAL A 60 -6.34 -12.01 -2.93
N CYS A 61 -5.34 -11.18 -2.73
CA CYS A 61 -5.22 -9.86 -3.35
C CYS A 61 -3.86 -9.74 -4.05
N VAL A 62 -3.82 -8.97 -5.12
CA VAL A 62 -2.58 -8.70 -5.87
C VAL A 62 -2.23 -7.22 -5.83
N THR A 63 -0.96 -6.91 -5.73
CA THR A 63 -0.45 -5.54 -5.82
C THR A 63 -0.65 -5.03 -7.24
N ALA A 64 -1.43 -3.97 -7.40
CA ALA A 64 -1.72 -3.37 -8.69
C ALA A 64 -0.88 -2.11 -8.96
N SER A 65 -0.60 -1.31 -7.93
CA SER A 65 0.28 -0.15 -8.05
C SER A 65 0.87 0.24 -6.71
N VAL A 66 2.03 0.90 -6.77
CA VAL A 66 2.66 1.59 -5.65
C VAL A 66 2.78 3.06 -6.07
N ASP A 67 2.30 3.96 -5.24
CA ASP A 67 2.45 5.39 -5.48
C ASP A 67 3.92 5.81 -5.29
N ALA A 68 4.26 7.06 -5.59
CA ALA A 68 5.61 7.57 -5.38
C ALA A 68 6.07 7.35 -3.93
N VAL A 69 7.23 6.74 -3.76
CA VAL A 69 7.85 6.47 -2.47
C VAL A 69 9.00 7.44 -2.25
N HIS A 70 8.92 8.22 -1.17
CA HIS A 70 9.97 9.18 -0.80
C HIS A 70 10.61 8.75 0.53
N PHE A 71 11.91 8.43 0.48
CA PHE A 71 12.69 8.17 1.68
C PHE A 71 13.13 9.50 2.28
N ILE A 72 12.63 9.83 3.47
CA ILE A 72 12.91 11.10 4.13
C ILE A 72 14.02 11.01 5.17
N ALA A 73 14.37 9.80 5.60
CA ALA A 73 15.50 9.53 6.49
C ALA A 73 16.08 8.13 6.20
N PRO A 74 17.39 7.92 6.41
CA PRO A 74 18.00 6.60 6.29
C PRO A 74 17.71 5.74 7.52
N ALA A 75 17.59 4.43 7.31
CA ALA A 75 17.73 3.42 8.35
C ALA A 75 19.16 2.84 8.29
N ARG A 76 19.74 2.47 9.42
CA ARG A 76 21.14 2.08 9.57
C ARG A 76 21.28 0.72 10.26
N ARG A 77 22.48 0.18 10.25
CA ARG A 77 22.82 -1.01 11.01
C ARG A 77 22.40 -0.88 12.47
N GLY A 78 21.76 -1.92 12.99
CA GLY A 78 21.32 -1.97 14.39
C GLY A 78 20.03 -1.20 14.66
N ASP A 79 19.41 -0.57 13.64
CA ASP A 79 18.05 -0.06 13.79
C ASP A 79 17.03 -1.20 13.78
N VAL A 80 15.88 -0.92 14.37
CA VAL A 80 14.67 -1.71 14.24
C VAL A 80 13.70 -0.94 13.35
N LEU A 81 13.33 -1.52 12.21
CA LEU A 81 12.26 -0.98 11.37
C LEU A 81 10.91 -1.34 12.00
N ILE A 82 10.01 -0.38 12.01
CA ILE A 82 8.66 -0.53 12.59
C ILE A 82 7.63 -0.19 11.53
N PHE A 83 6.81 -1.18 11.19
CA PHE A 83 5.80 -1.07 10.14
C PHE A 83 4.41 -0.96 10.74
N ASN A 84 3.64 -0.01 10.23
CA ASN A 84 2.22 0.11 10.48
C ASN A 84 1.51 0.15 9.13
N ALA A 85 0.52 -0.73 8.94
CA ALA A 85 -0.23 -0.82 7.70
C ALA A 85 -1.73 -0.96 7.97
N SER A 86 -2.56 -0.28 7.17
CA SER A 86 -4.02 -0.36 7.29
C SER A 86 -4.69 -0.03 5.96
N VAL A 87 -5.93 -0.52 5.80
CA VAL A 87 -6.78 -0.09 4.68
C VAL A 87 -7.18 1.36 4.90
N ASN A 88 -6.85 2.23 3.94
CA ASN A 88 -7.31 3.62 3.95
C ASN A 88 -8.72 3.72 3.33
N ARG A 89 -8.95 3.03 2.20
CA ARG A 89 -10.22 2.99 1.49
C ARG A 89 -10.37 1.72 0.68
N ALA A 90 -11.57 1.18 0.65
CA ALA A 90 -11.98 0.11 -0.26
C ALA A 90 -12.96 0.67 -1.32
N TRP A 91 -12.83 0.18 -2.56
CA TRP A 91 -13.75 0.42 -3.67
C TRP A 91 -14.45 -0.89 -4.04
N HIS A 92 -14.90 -1.05 -5.28
CA HIS A 92 -15.65 -2.26 -5.64
C HIS A 92 -14.81 -3.53 -5.60
N THR A 93 -13.64 -3.53 -6.24
CA THR A 93 -12.74 -4.71 -6.33
C THR A 93 -11.33 -4.43 -5.86
N SER A 94 -11.04 -3.21 -5.41
CA SER A 94 -9.72 -2.75 -5.04
C SER A 94 -9.73 -1.99 -3.74
N MET A 95 -8.57 -1.86 -3.11
CA MET A 95 -8.40 -1.08 -1.90
C MET A 95 -7.03 -0.39 -1.90
N GLU A 96 -6.93 0.73 -1.19
CA GLU A 96 -5.67 1.37 -0.90
C GLU A 96 -5.20 0.99 0.50
N ILE A 97 -3.99 0.49 0.59
CA ILE A 97 -3.29 0.23 1.84
C ILE A 97 -2.27 1.34 2.07
N GLY A 98 -2.39 2.03 3.21
CA GLY A 98 -1.37 2.95 3.68
C GLY A 98 -0.34 2.22 4.54
N VAL A 99 0.95 2.41 4.25
CA VAL A 99 2.05 1.85 5.03
C VAL A 99 2.91 2.99 5.55
N LYS A 100 3.17 2.99 6.86
CA LYS A 100 4.11 3.88 7.52
C LYS A 100 5.28 3.06 8.03
N VAL A 101 6.50 3.52 7.74
CA VAL A 101 7.74 2.90 8.23
C VAL A 101 8.51 3.91 9.07
N ASP A 102 8.79 3.53 10.29
CA ASP A 102 9.70 4.24 11.18
C ASP A 102 10.95 3.38 11.41
N ALA A 103 12.06 3.99 11.81
CA ALA A 103 13.22 3.30 12.36
C ALA A 103 13.46 3.77 13.79
N GLN A 104 13.91 2.85 14.64
CA GLN A 104 14.22 3.11 16.04
C GLN A 104 15.58 2.47 16.36
N THR A 105 16.37 3.13 17.20
CA THR A 105 17.62 2.53 17.71
C THR A 105 17.33 1.34 18.60
N GLN A 106 18.26 0.38 18.67
CA GLN A 106 18.08 -0.90 19.36
C GLN A 106 17.76 -0.77 20.85
N ASP A 107 18.26 0.29 21.47
CA ASP A 107 17.99 0.63 22.88
C ASP A 107 16.58 1.19 23.15
N GLY A 108 15.73 1.23 22.10
CA GLY A 108 14.38 1.79 22.19
C GLY A 108 14.35 3.32 22.18
N GLY A 109 15.49 3.98 21.94
CA GLY A 109 15.62 5.43 21.92
C GLY A 109 15.01 6.09 20.67
N ASN A 110 15.79 6.87 19.98
CA ASN A 110 15.38 7.74 18.87
C ASN A 110 14.56 7.04 17.78
N ARG A 111 13.23 7.25 17.78
CA ARG A 111 12.32 6.79 16.72
C ARG A 111 12.17 7.90 15.68
N ARG A 112 12.43 7.59 14.42
CA ARG A 112 12.34 8.52 13.31
C ARG A 112 11.51 7.95 12.15
N HIS A 113 10.77 8.80 11.49
CA HIS A 113 10.00 8.44 10.31
C HIS A 113 10.91 8.24 9.10
N ILE A 114 10.78 7.10 8.41
CA ILE A 114 11.56 6.76 7.22
C ILE A 114 10.78 7.09 5.95
N LEU A 115 9.53 6.61 5.88
CA LEU A 115 8.65 6.87 4.74
C LEU A 115 7.19 6.57 5.08
N SER A 116 6.30 7.14 4.27
CA SER A 116 4.92 6.67 4.10
C SER A 116 4.69 6.34 2.63
N ALA A 117 3.96 5.26 2.37
CA ALA A 117 3.60 4.84 1.03
C ALA A 117 2.13 4.42 0.96
N TYR A 118 1.58 4.50 -0.24
CA TYR A 118 0.23 4.08 -0.55
C TYR A 118 0.29 3.06 -1.68
N MET A 119 -0.40 1.94 -1.47
CA MET A 119 -0.36 0.80 -2.38
C MET A 119 -1.79 0.39 -2.73
N THR A 120 -2.06 0.16 -4.01
CA THR A 120 -3.36 -0.32 -4.46
C THR A 120 -3.31 -1.83 -4.63
N PHE A 121 -4.24 -2.52 -3.97
CA PHE A 121 -4.45 -3.96 -4.12
C PHE A 121 -5.78 -4.23 -4.81
N VAL A 122 -5.83 -5.30 -5.61
CA VAL A 122 -7.04 -5.81 -6.25
C VAL A 122 -7.31 -7.20 -5.71
N ALA A 123 -8.52 -7.44 -5.21
CA ALA A 123 -8.93 -8.78 -4.81
C ALA A 123 -9.28 -9.60 -6.04
N VAL A 124 -8.80 -10.85 -6.07
CA VAL A 124 -9.02 -11.77 -7.18
C VAL A 124 -9.64 -13.08 -6.71
N ASP A 125 -10.40 -13.71 -7.62
CA ASP A 125 -10.92 -15.06 -7.42
C ASP A 125 -9.92 -16.15 -7.83
N GLY A 126 -10.34 -17.40 -7.80
CA GLY A 126 -9.51 -18.55 -8.19
C GLY A 126 -9.06 -18.56 -9.65
N ASP A 127 -9.76 -17.84 -10.52
CA ASP A 127 -9.43 -17.65 -11.93
C ASP A 127 -8.59 -16.38 -12.19
N GLY A 128 -8.21 -15.64 -11.13
CA GLY A 128 -7.47 -14.39 -11.23
C GLY A 128 -8.33 -13.18 -11.66
N LYS A 129 -9.67 -13.31 -11.65
CA LYS A 129 -10.57 -12.19 -12.00
C LYS A 129 -10.86 -11.32 -10.80
N PRO A 130 -11.00 -9.99 -10.99
CA PRO A 130 -11.35 -9.08 -9.90
C PRO A 130 -12.69 -9.44 -9.24
N ARG A 131 -12.71 -9.51 -7.90
CA ARG A 131 -13.91 -9.77 -7.10
C ARG A 131 -14.21 -8.63 -6.12
N ALA A 132 -15.45 -8.55 -5.69
CA ALA A 132 -15.88 -7.54 -4.72
C ALA A 132 -15.14 -7.66 -3.38
N VAL A 133 -14.87 -6.52 -2.76
CA VAL A 133 -14.29 -6.40 -1.41
C VAL A 133 -15.26 -5.73 -0.46
N PRO A 134 -15.24 -6.06 0.84
CA PRO A 134 -16.02 -5.37 1.85
C PRO A 134 -15.70 -3.87 1.88
N PRO A 135 -16.70 -3.00 2.05
CA PRO A 135 -16.45 -1.60 2.36
C PRO A 135 -15.64 -1.44 3.64
N ILE A 136 -14.88 -0.33 3.75
CA ILE A 136 -14.17 0.04 4.98
C ILE A 136 -15.00 1.05 5.76
N GLU A 137 -15.03 0.91 7.07
CA GLU A 137 -15.66 1.84 8.00
C GLU A 137 -14.59 2.51 8.87
N PRO A 138 -14.29 3.81 8.66
CA PRO A 138 -13.37 4.56 9.49
C PRO A 138 -13.95 4.81 10.89
N GLU A 139 -13.20 4.43 11.94
CA GLU A 139 -13.61 4.53 13.34
C GLU A 139 -13.18 5.85 13.99
N THR A 140 -12.04 6.42 13.53
CA THR A 140 -11.45 7.63 14.09
C THR A 140 -11.45 8.78 13.09
N GLU A 141 -11.31 10.01 13.58
CA GLU A 141 -11.17 11.21 12.74
C GLU A 141 -9.95 11.09 11.79
N ARG A 142 -8.83 10.59 12.29
CA ARG A 142 -7.63 10.36 11.49
C ARG A 142 -7.85 9.34 10.36
N GLU A 143 -8.66 8.31 10.60
CA GLU A 143 -9.01 7.34 9.57
C GLU A 143 -9.95 7.94 8.54
N ARG A 144 -10.89 8.82 8.94
CA ARG A 144 -11.74 9.57 8.01
C ARG A 144 -10.92 10.46 7.08
N TYR A 145 -9.93 11.20 7.59
CA TYR A 145 -9.02 11.97 6.75
C TYR A 145 -8.28 11.09 5.74
N ARG A 146 -7.72 9.97 6.17
CA ARG A 146 -7.03 9.02 5.28
C ARG A 146 -7.97 8.45 4.21
N TYR A 147 -9.21 8.20 4.58
CA TYR A 147 -10.24 7.70 3.68
C TYR A 147 -10.56 8.72 2.56
N GLU A 148 -10.67 9.99 2.90
CA GLU A 148 -10.90 11.09 1.94
C GLU A 148 -9.67 11.33 1.07
N GLU A 149 -8.49 11.39 1.66
CA GLU A 149 -7.23 11.53 0.93
C GLU A 149 -6.99 10.37 -0.04
N ALA A 150 -7.37 9.14 0.30
CA ALA A 150 -7.27 7.98 -0.58
C ALA A 150 -8.15 8.15 -1.84
N GLN A 151 -9.31 8.79 -1.72
CA GLN A 151 -10.15 9.11 -2.87
C GLN A 151 -9.45 10.11 -3.80
N LEU A 152 -8.90 11.16 -3.24
CA LEU A 152 -8.15 12.16 -4.01
C LEU A 152 -6.96 11.54 -4.74
N ARG A 153 -6.17 10.71 -4.05
CA ARG A 153 -5.04 9.99 -4.69
C ARG A 153 -5.50 9.10 -5.84
N ARG A 154 -6.63 8.39 -5.68
CA ARG A 154 -7.21 7.58 -6.76
C ARG A 154 -7.58 8.42 -7.97
N GLU A 155 -8.26 9.54 -7.76
CA GLU A 155 -8.66 10.45 -8.84
C GLU A 155 -7.43 10.98 -9.60
N MET A 156 -6.38 11.36 -8.88
CA MET A 156 -5.12 11.80 -9.49
C MET A 156 -4.46 10.68 -10.31
N ARG A 157 -4.41 9.43 -9.79
CA ARG A 157 -3.87 8.28 -10.52
C ARG A 157 -4.63 8.01 -11.82
N LEU A 158 -5.97 8.06 -11.77
CA LEU A 158 -6.82 7.84 -12.94
C LEU A 158 -6.64 8.95 -13.98
N ALA A 159 -6.65 10.20 -13.54
CA ALA A 159 -6.43 11.36 -14.42
C ALA A 159 -5.04 11.31 -15.09
N HIS A 160 -3.99 10.98 -14.32
CA HIS A 160 -2.63 10.81 -14.86
C HIS A 160 -2.56 9.68 -15.89
N SER A 161 -3.17 8.53 -15.60
CA SER A 161 -3.21 7.39 -16.52
C SER A 161 -3.91 7.75 -17.83
N GLU A 162 -5.04 8.48 -17.75
CA GLU A 162 -5.78 8.91 -18.92
C GLU A 162 -5.00 9.92 -19.76
N ALA A 163 -4.36 10.90 -19.13
CA ALA A 163 -3.50 11.86 -19.82
C ALA A 163 -2.36 11.17 -20.58
N LEU A 164 -1.72 10.15 -19.96
CA LEU A 164 -0.68 9.37 -20.64
C LEU A 164 -1.22 8.56 -21.83
N LYS A 165 -2.41 7.99 -21.73
CA LYS A 165 -3.06 7.28 -22.86
C LYS A 165 -3.32 8.22 -24.02
N GLN A 166 -3.84 9.42 -23.76
CA GLN A 166 -4.10 10.43 -24.79
C GLN A 166 -2.80 10.85 -25.49
N LEU A 167 -1.72 11.10 -24.74
CA LEU A 167 -0.41 11.42 -25.30
C LEU A 167 0.15 10.28 -26.17
N ARG A 168 -0.03 9.03 -25.75
CA ARG A 168 0.41 7.86 -26.53
C ARG A 168 -0.40 7.67 -27.81
N GLY A 169 -1.73 7.89 -27.73
CA GLY A 169 -2.63 7.82 -28.89
C GLY A 169 -2.38 8.94 -29.94
N ALA A 170 -1.85 10.08 -29.49
CA ALA A 170 -1.51 11.20 -30.38
C ALA A 170 -0.09 11.08 -30.99
N ARG A 171 0.69 10.05 -30.63
CA ARG A 171 2.07 9.86 -31.14
C ARG A 171 2.01 9.31 -32.56
N PRO A 172 2.69 9.93 -33.55
CA PRO A 172 2.78 9.35 -34.89
C PRO A 172 3.48 7.99 -34.83
N PRO A 173 3.14 7.04 -35.72
CA PRO A 173 3.80 5.74 -35.77
C PRO A 173 5.32 5.95 -35.98
N PRO A 174 6.18 5.06 -35.44
CA PRO A 174 7.60 5.15 -35.68
C PRO A 174 7.86 5.05 -37.19
N PRO A 175 8.94 5.72 -37.70
CA PRO A 175 9.31 5.59 -39.09
C PRO A 175 9.57 4.11 -39.43
N PRO A 176 9.24 3.67 -40.65
CA PRO A 176 9.56 2.30 -41.08
C PRO A 176 11.06 2.06 -41.00
N GLU A 177 11.47 0.89 -40.45
CA GLU A 177 12.84 0.41 -40.41
C GLU A 177 13.40 0.17 -41.83
#